data_20187434fdffaf7a8e6cc6a5f9b30fb2
#
_entry.id   20187434fdffaf7a8e6cc6a5f9b30fb2
#
_cell.length_a   1.000
_cell.length_b   1.000
_cell.length_c   1.000
_cell.angle_alpha   90.00
_cell.angle_beta   90.00
_cell.angle_gamma   90.00
#
_symmetry.space_group_name_H-M   'P 1'
#
loop_
_entity.id
_entity.type
_entity.pdbx_description
1 polymer ?
#
loop_
_entity_poly.entity_id
_entity_poly.type
_entity_poly.pdbx_seq_one_letter_code
_entity_poly.pdbx_strand_id
1 'polypeptide(L)'
;MARDHPGGLTREHVVWAYRILLDRDPESEDVIGPKLAGSRDTSELRRHLVTSAEYRAKNPDFAHTNDTTVVIKEIAPGVRLFLDLSDHVIGLNILRGSYERDEAAFARRTLQEGDVAIDAGAHIGFFTMVMASAVGATGRVYAFEPLDRNADLLERSIAENRFESRVSFHRAAVGAAAGYARLLFPVETLNTGGAYLLRDGAAPLAGHLVREVPIVALDHLDIQRPVRFIKMDVEGAEPQVVRGAERILREDRPTILSELHPVQLERASGVTARQFLARLRELGYRAQRIDSTPIEAAGGETLISMVLVPN
;
A
#
# COMPACT_ATOMS: atom_id res chain seq x y z
N MET A 1 21.41 -8.29 -37.01
CA MET A 1 21.99 -8.27 -35.66
C MET A 1 21.41 -7.06 -34.92
N ALA A 2 20.38 -7.29 -34.13
CA ALA A 2 19.76 -6.25 -33.29
C ALA A 2 20.74 -5.92 -32.15
N ARG A 3 21.04 -4.64 -31.96
CA ARG A 3 21.91 -4.16 -30.87
C ARG A 3 21.10 -4.27 -29.57
N ASP A 4 21.52 -5.16 -28.67
CA ASP A 4 21.07 -5.18 -27.28
C ASP A 4 21.52 -3.87 -26.61
N HIS A 5 20.58 -2.95 -26.37
CA HIS A 5 20.77 -1.84 -25.45
C HIS A 5 20.46 -2.34 -24.05
N PRO A 6 21.33 -2.17 -23.05
CA PRO A 6 21.00 -2.47 -21.66
C PRO A 6 19.85 -1.54 -21.22
N GLY A 7 18.67 -2.12 -21.02
CA GLY A 7 17.43 -1.43 -20.62
C GLY A 7 16.36 -1.29 -21.71
N GLY A 8 16.58 -1.78 -22.93
CA GLY A 8 15.58 -1.74 -24.01
C GLY A 8 14.49 -2.82 -23.88
N LEU A 9 13.32 -2.57 -24.49
CA LEU A 9 12.26 -3.56 -24.60
C LEU A 9 12.73 -4.77 -25.40
N THR A 10 12.38 -5.96 -24.91
CA THR A 10 12.63 -7.24 -25.59
C THR A 10 11.32 -7.89 -26.03
N ARG A 11 11.42 -8.86 -26.94
CA ARG A 11 10.30 -9.71 -27.34
C ARG A 11 9.55 -10.29 -26.14
N GLU A 12 10.28 -10.76 -25.14
CA GLU A 12 9.71 -11.34 -23.92
C GLU A 12 8.87 -10.33 -23.14
N HIS A 13 9.28 -9.08 -23.06
CA HIS A 13 8.49 -8.02 -22.43
C HIS A 13 7.12 -7.87 -23.09
N VAL A 14 7.04 -7.93 -24.42
CA VAL A 14 5.77 -7.85 -25.15
C VAL A 14 4.91 -9.07 -24.87
N VAL A 15 5.47 -10.28 -24.95
CA VAL A 15 4.75 -11.54 -24.67
C VAL A 15 4.18 -11.55 -23.25
N TRP A 16 5.00 -11.20 -22.27
CA TRP A 16 4.54 -11.10 -20.88
C TRP A 16 3.46 -10.03 -20.69
N ALA A 17 3.61 -8.87 -21.32
CA ALA A 17 2.61 -7.81 -21.22
C ALA A 17 1.26 -8.24 -21.80
N TYR A 18 1.24 -8.98 -22.92
CA TYR A 18 0.00 -9.56 -23.48
C TYR A 18 -0.64 -10.58 -22.55
N ARG A 19 0.16 -11.51 -22.00
CA ARG A 19 -0.32 -12.53 -21.04
C ARG A 19 -0.92 -11.90 -19.79
N ILE A 20 -0.24 -10.88 -19.26
CA ILE A 20 -0.62 -10.23 -18.00
C ILE A 20 -1.86 -9.33 -18.18
N LEU A 21 -1.90 -8.54 -19.25
CA LEU A 21 -2.91 -7.49 -19.41
C LEU A 21 -4.09 -7.94 -20.29
N LEU A 22 -3.86 -8.83 -21.24
CA LEU A 22 -4.86 -9.27 -22.19
C LEU A 22 -5.24 -10.75 -22.03
N ASP A 23 -4.61 -11.46 -21.07
CA ASP A 23 -4.87 -12.88 -20.76
C ASP A 23 -4.77 -13.79 -22.00
N ARG A 24 -3.77 -13.54 -22.85
CA ARG A 24 -3.46 -14.29 -24.06
C ARG A 24 -2.06 -14.02 -24.58
N ASP A 25 -1.57 -14.85 -25.49
CA ASP A 25 -0.35 -14.58 -26.24
C ASP A 25 -0.59 -13.57 -27.39
N PRO A 26 0.45 -12.85 -27.87
CA PRO A 26 0.38 -12.13 -29.13
C PRO A 26 0.06 -13.09 -30.28
N GLU A 27 -0.75 -12.67 -31.26
CA GLU A 27 -1.21 -13.52 -32.36
C GLU A 27 -0.07 -13.96 -33.28
N SER A 28 0.92 -13.11 -33.48
CA SER A 28 2.07 -13.37 -34.37
C SER A 28 3.25 -12.44 -34.08
N GLU A 29 4.39 -12.69 -34.71
CA GLU A 29 5.56 -11.80 -34.66
C GLU A 29 5.27 -10.41 -35.29
N ASP A 30 4.32 -10.32 -36.21
CA ASP A 30 3.91 -9.05 -36.84
C ASP A 30 3.25 -8.09 -35.83
N VAL A 31 2.72 -8.62 -34.73
CA VAL A 31 2.18 -7.80 -33.62
C VAL A 31 3.29 -7.35 -32.67
N ILE A 32 4.28 -8.18 -32.47
CA ILE A 32 5.39 -7.92 -31.53
C ILE A 32 6.31 -6.80 -32.04
N GLY A 33 6.71 -6.85 -33.30
CA GLY A 33 7.63 -5.87 -33.89
C GLY A 33 7.17 -4.42 -33.76
N PRO A 34 5.93 -4.07 -34.17
CA PRO A 34 5.40 -2.72 -33.99
C PRO A 34 5.32 -2.26 -32.53
N LYS A 35 5.03 -3.17 -31.57
CA LYS A 35 5.01 -2.84 -30.15
C LYS A 35 6.40 -2.50 -29.61
N LEU A 36 7.41 -3.24 -30.05
CA LEU A 36 8.81 -2.94 -29.71
C LEU A 36 9.26 -1.61 -30.31
N ALA A 37 8.91 -1.35 -31.58
CA ALA A 37 9.30 -0.10 -32.25
C ALA A 37 8.52 1.12 -31.73
N GLY A 38 7.29 0.93 -31.28
CA GLY A 38 6.40 2.00 -30.84
C GLY A 38 6.45 2.28 -29.35
N SER A 39 7.28 1.60 -28.57
CA SER A 39 7.40 1.81 -27.13
C SER A 39 8.85 1.94 -26.71
N ARG A 40 9.20 3.00 -25.98
CA ARG A 40 10.57 3.27 -25.50
C ARG A 40 10.96 2.35 -24.33
N ASP A 41 10.00 2.01 -23.50
CA ASP A 41 10.17 1.24 -22.27
C ASP A 41 8.92 0.41 -21.94
N THR A 42 9.01 -0.38 -20.87
CA THR A 42 7.92 -1.22 -20.40
C THR A 42 6.69 -0.44 -19.94
N SER A 43 6.87 0.80 -19.47
CA SER A 43 5.75 1.64 -19.03
C SER A 43 4.94 2.12 -20.24
N GLU A 44 5.62 2.54 -21.32
CA GLU A 44 4.97 2.93 -22.56
C GLU A 44 4.27 1.73 -23.25
N LEU A 45 4.91 0.55 -23.23
CA LEU A 45 4.30 -0.68 -23.73
C LEU A 45 3.01 -1.01 -22.96
N ARG A 46 3.04 -0.95 -21.63
CA ARG A 46 1.83 -1.16 -20.81
C ARG A 46 0.75 -0.15 -21.13
N ARG A 47 1.10 1.13 -21.21
CA ARG A 47 0.18 2.19 -21.60
C ARG A 47 -0.52 1.85 -22.93
N HIS A 48 0.23 1.48 -23.95
CA HIS A 48 -0.33 1.11 -25.26
C HIS A 48 -1.31 -0.06 -25.15
N LEU A 49 -1.04 -1.06 -24.30
CA LEU A 49 -1.95 -2.21 -24.13
C LEU A 49 -3.19 -1.85 -23.36
N VAL A 50 -3.08 -1.16 -22.21
CA VAL A 50 -4.24 -0.78 -21.38
C VAL A 50 -5.14 0.27 -22.05
N THR A 51 -4.60 1.05 -23.01
CA THR A 51 -5.39 1.98 -23.83
C THR A 51 -6.04 1.31 -25.04
N SER A 52 -5.74 0.04 -25.33
CA SER A 52 -6.29 -0.69 -26.46
C SER A 52 -7.81 -0.92 -26.33
N ALA A 53 -8.49 -1.04 -27.45
CA ALA A 53 -9.92 -1.36 -27.47
C ALA A 53 -10.20 -2.74 -26.84
N GLU A 54 -9.28 -3.71 -27.04
CA GLU A 54 -9.38 -5.05 -26.45
C GLU A 54 -9.31 -5.00 -24.92
N TYR A 55 -8.33 -4.29 -24.38
CA TYR A 55 -8.20 -4.16 -22.91
C TYR A 55 -9.45 -3.51 -22.30
N ARG A 56 -9.94 -2.43 -22.91
CA ARG A 56 -11.16 -1.73 -22.46
C ARG A 56 -12.40 -2.62 -22.50
N ALA A 57 -12.54 -3.43 -23.53
CA ALA A 57 -13.66 -4.37 -23.62
C ALA A 57 -13.63 -5.46 -22.53
N LYS A 58 -12.42 -5.92 -22.14
CA LYS A 58 -12.23 -6.90 -21.07
C LYS A 58 -12.28 -6.28 -19.66
N ASN A 59 -12.04 -4.98 -19.54
CA ASN A 59 -11.97 -4.26 -18.27
C ASN A 59 -12.82 -2.99 -18.34
N PRO A 60 -14.17 -3.11 -18.33
CA PRO A 60 -15.07 -1.96 -18.45
C PRO A 60 -15.03 -1.01 -17.23
N ASP A 61 -14.49 -1.46 -16.12
CA ASP A 61 -14.25 -0.73 -14.88
C ASP A 61 -12.98 0.14 -14.93
N PHE A 62 -12.31 0.21 -16.09
CA PHE A 62 -11.03 0.88 -16.27
C PHE A 62 -11.18 2.22 -17.01
N ALA A 63 -10.66 3.30 -16.44
CA ALA A 63 -10.63 4.63 -17.04
C ALA A 63 -9.20 5.18 -17.16
N HIS A 64 -8.98 6.06 -18.14
CA HIS A 64 -7.68 6.70 -18.39
C HIS A 64 -7.61 8.09 -17.78
N THR A 65 -6.39 8.50 -17.43
CA THR A 65 -6.05 9.88 -17.08
C THR A 65 -5.22 10.54 -18.19
N ASN A 66 -5.01 11.85 -18.10
CA ASN A 66 -4.08 12.56 -18.98
C ASN A 66 -2.59 12.26 -18.66
N ASP A 67 -2.32 11.58 -17.57
CA ASP A 67 -1.00 11.17 -17.14
C ASP A 67 -0.55 9.89 -17.88
N THR A 68 0.69 9.80 -18.30
CA THR A 68 1.17 8.73 -19.18
C THR A 68 1.23 7.34 -18.53
N THR A 69 1.32 7.27 -17.19
CA THR A 69 1.42 6.02 -16.45
C THR A 69 0.30 5.81 -15.43
N VAL A 70 -0.45 6.87 -15.12
CA VAL A 70 -1.51 6.81 -14.11
C VAL A 70 -2.86 6.48 -14.74
N VAL A 71 -3.54 5.52 -14.16
CA VAL A 71 -4.86 5.03 -14.59
C VAL A 71 -5.82 5.01 -13.40
N ILE A 72 -7.12 4.89 -13.68
CA ILE A 72 -8.15 4.72 -12.66
C ILE A 72 -8.69 3.30 -12.76
N LYS A 73 -8.78 2.63 -11.61
CA LYS A 73 -9.34 1.28 -11.48
C LYS A 73 -10.49 1.31 -10.46
N GLU A 74 -11.63 0.73 -10.83
CA GLU A 74 -12.67 0.44 -9.86
C GLU A 74 -12.29 -0.80 -9.03
N ILE A 75 -12.11 -0.61 -7.70
CA ILE A 75 -11.65 -1.65 -6.76
C ILE A 75 -12.79 -2.27 -5.96
N ALA A 76 -13.96 -1.64 -5.98
CA ALA A 76 -15.22 -2.12 -5.45
C ALA A 76 -16.35 -1.34 -6.16
N PRO A 77 -17.63 -1.78 -6.12
CA PRO A 77 -18.71 -1.09 -6.77
C PRO A 77 -18.76 0.41 -6.44
N GLY A 78 -18.53 1.26 -7.44
CA GLY A 78 -18.51 2.72 -7.31
C GLY A 78 -17.29 3.30 -6.60
N VAL A 79 -16.27 2.50 -6.27
CA VAL A 79 -15.05 2.95 -5.57
C VAL A 79 -13.85 2.88 -6.50
N ARG A 80 -13.26 4.02 -6.81
CA ARG A 80 -12.19 4.20 -7.78
C ARG A 80 -10.87 4.53 -7.12
N LEU A 81 -9.78 4.02 -7.68
CA LEU A 81 -8.42 4.22 -7.21
C LEU A 81 -7.52 4.63 -8.37
N PHE A 82 -6.71 5.68 -8.17
CA PHE A 82 -5.65 6.04 -9.10
C PHE A 82 -4.44 5.13 -8.88
N LEU A 83 -3.98 4.50 -9.97
CA LEU A 83 -2.85 3.57 -9.98
C LEU A 83 -1.74 4.12 -10.87
N ASP A 84 -0.50 4.01 -10.43
CA ASP A 84 0.65 4.22 -11.30
C ASP A 84 1.15 2.88 -11.84
N LEU A 85 1.01 2.67 -13.14
CA LEU A 85 1.44 1.44 -13.82
C LEU A 85 2.97 1.29 -13.92
N SER A 86 3.73 2.33 -13.55
CA SER A 86 5.18 2.21 -13.39
C SER A 86 5.57 1.47 -12.11
N ASP A 87 4.67 1.38 -11.11
CA ASP A 87 4.83 0.47 -9.98
C ASP A 87 4.47 -0.96 -10.39
N HIS A 88 5.50 -1.78 -10.57
CA HIS A 88 5.36 -3.15 -11.06
C HIS A 88 4.83 -4.14 -10.01
N VAL A 89 4.88 -3.78 -8.74
CA VAL A 89 4.51 -4.67 -7.63
C VAL A 89 3.07 -4.38 -7.22
N ILE A 90 2.80 -3.19 -6.72
CA ILE A 90 1.49 -2.86 -6.14
C ILE A 90 0.48 -2.53 -7.24
N GLY A 91 0.84 -1.61 -8.15
CA GLY A 91 -0.06 -1.18 -9.21
C GLY A 91 -0.59 -2.32 -10.08
N LEU A 92 0.29 -3.26 -10.49
CA LEU A 92 -0.14 -4.42 -11.30
C LEU A 92 -0.98 -5.43 -10.52
N ASN A 93 -0.70 -5.65 -9.24
CA ASN A 93 -1.50 -6.58 -8.43
C ASN A 93 -2.91 -6.02 -8.16
N ILE A 94 -3.03 -4.71 -7.92
CA ILE A 94 -4.34 -4.05 -7.80
C ILE A 94 -5.08 -4.12 -9.14
N LEU A 95 -4.40 -3.85 -10.26
CA LEU A 95 -5.00 -3.91 -11.59
C LEU A 95 -5.62 -5.29 -11.88
N ARG A 96 -4.96 -6.36 -11.45
CA ARG A 96 -5.42 -7.75 -11.56
C ARG A 96 -6.48 -8.12 -10.54
N GLY A 97 -6.76 -7.30 -9.55
CA GLY A 97 -7.65 -7.61 -8.45
C GLY A 97 -7.11 -8.70 -7.52
N SER A 98 -5.79 -8.91 -7.47
CA SER A 98 -5.14 -9.90 -6.60
C SER A 98 -4.46 -9.30 -5.37
N TYR A 99 -4.41 -7.97 -5.27
CA TYR A 99 -3.74 -7.28 -4.17
C TYR A 99 -4.52 -7.42 -2.87
N GLU A 100 -3.93 -8.00 -1.86
CA GLU A 100 -4.38 -8.12 -0.46
C GLU A 100 -5.90 -8.39 -0.32
N ARG A 101 -6.43 -9.37 -1.09
CA ARG A 101 -7.88 -9.64 -1.19
C ARG A 101 -8.51 -10.06 0.13
N ASP A 102 -7.82 -10.90 0.88
CA ASP A 102 -8.32 -11.43 2.16
C ASP A 102 -8.27 -10.36 3.24
N GLU A 103 -7.23 -9.53 3.22
CA GLU A 103 -7.05 -8.35 4.07
C GLU A 103 -8.14 -7.31 3.80
N ALA A 104 -8.39 -6.99 2.54
CA ALA A 104 -9.44 -6.06 2.14
C ALA A 104 -10.84 -6.60 2.51
N ALA A 105 -11.08 -7.89 2.32
CA ALA A 105 -12.32 -8.53 2.74
C ALA A 105 -12.46 -8.52 4.28
N PHE A 106 -11.36 -8.72 5.01
CA PHE A 106 -11.35 -8.62 6.47
C PHE A 106 -11.71 -7.21 6.94
N ALA A 107 -11.08 -6.17 6.39
CA ALA A 107 -11.40 -4.78 6.73
C ALA A 107 -12.88 -4.45 6.47
N ARG A 108 -13.42 -4.84 5.29
CA ARG A 108 -14.83 -4.61 4.93
C ARG A 108 -15.82 -5.27 5.87
N ARG A 109 -15.56 -6.52 6.32
CA ARG A 109 -16.48 -7.22 7.22
C ARG A 109 -16.36 -6.79 8.68
N THR A 110 -15.24 -6.16 9.07
CA THR A 110 -14.98 -5.69 10.44
C THR A 110 -15.56 -4.30 10.67
N LEU A 111 -15.50 -3.41 9.66
CA LEU A 111 -16.00 -2.05 9.73
C LEU A 111 -17.51 -1.97 9.45
N GLN A 112 -18.15 -1.02 10.10
CA GLN A 112 -19.57 -0.69 9.94
C GLN A 112 -19.74 0.81 9.66
N GLU A 113 -20.89 1.20 9.15
CA GLU A 113 -21.22 2.61 8.96
C GLU A 113 -21.13 3.38 10.30
N GLY A 114 -20.47 4.53 10.25
CA GLY A 114 -20.22 5.36 11.43
C GLY A 114 -18.92 5.08 12.16
N ASP A 115 -18.22 4.00 11.84
CA ASP A 115 -16.96 3.65 12.50
C ASP A 115 -15.83 4.65 12.16
N VAL A 116 -14.86 4.73 13.07
CA VAL A 116 -13.61 5.46 12.89
C VAL A 116 -12.47 4.48 12.65
N ALA A 117 -11.72 4.69 11.57
CA ALA A 117 -10.58 3.86 11.21
C ALA A 117 -9.32 4.70 10.97
N ILE A 118 -8.16 4.05 11.08
CA ILE A 118 -6.84 4.64 10.81
C ILE A 118 -6.13 3.79 9.76
N ASP A 119 -5.49 4.46 8.79
CA ASP A 119 -4.63 3.88 7.76
C ASP A 119 -3.22 4.43 7.90
N ALA A 120 -2.37 3.73 8.64
CA ALA A 120 -0.98 4.10 8.85
C ALA A 120 -0.10 3.42 7.78
N GLY A 121 0.46 4.20 6.87
CA GLY A 121 1.12 3.73 5.65
C GLY A 121 0.11 3.51 4.53
N ALA A 122 -0.68 4.56 4.22
CA ALA A 122 -1.80 4.46 3.27
C ALA A 122 -1.37 4.22 1.81
N HIS A 123 -0.09 4.45 1.49
CA HIS A 123 0.44 4.30 0.13
C HIS A 123 -0.42 5.08 -0.88
N ILE A 124 -0.80 4.51 -2.01
CA ILE A 124 -1.70 5.14 -3.01
C ILE A 124 -3.18 5.13 -2.60
N GLY A 125 -3.51 4.61 -1.40
CA GLY A 125 -4.83 4.69 -0.80
C GLY A 125 -5.74 3.48 -1.02
N PHE A 126 -5.23 2.32 -1.35
CA PHE A 126 -6.06 1.12 -1.55
C PHE A 126 -6.91 0.82 -0.31
N PHE A 127 -6.29 0.69 0.87
CA PHE A 127 -7.03 0.45 2.12
C PHE A 127 -7.82 1.67 2.56
N THR A 128 -7.31 2.88 2.35
CA THR A 128 -8.08 4.10 2.62
C THR A 128 -9.42 4.09 1.88
N MET A 129 -9.44 3.75 0.58
CA MET A 129 -10.68 3.69 -0.20
C MET A 129 -11.58 2.54 0.26
N VAL A 130 -11.02 1.36 0.56
CA VAL A 130 -11.76 0.21 1.12
C VAL A 130 -12.46 0.59 2.42
N MET A 131 -11.72 1.19 3.35
CA MET A 131 -12.24 1.59 4.66
C MET A 131 -13.22 2.75 4.56
N ALA A 132 -12.93 3.79 3.74
CA ALA A 132 -13.84 4.92 3.54
C ALA A 132 -15.18 4.51 2.92
N SER A 133 -15.18 3.48 2.08
CA SER A 133 -16.42 2.89 1.58
C SER A 133 -17.18 2.13 2.69
N ALA A 134 -16.48 1.39 3.54
CA ALA A 134 -17.08 0.57 4.58
C ALA A 134 -17.67 1.40 5.73
N VAL A 135 -16.98 2.46 6.16
CA VAL A 135 -17.45 3.33 7.25
C VAL A 135 -18.61 4.25 6.85
N GLY A 136 -18.94 4.33 5.57
CA GLY A 136 -20.08 5.09 5.07
C GLY A 136 -19.94 6.60 5.22
N ALA A 137 -21.08 7.32 5.11
CA ALA A 137 -21.10 8.78 5.11
C ALA A 137 -20.89 9.39 6.50
N THR A 138 -21.18 8.67 7.55
CA THR A 138 -21.11 9.12 8.94
C THR A 138 -19.82 8.73 9.65
N GLY A 139 -19.05 7.79 9.04
CA GLY A 139 -17.76 7.35 9.58
C GLY A 139 -16.59 8.23 9.15
N ARG A 140 -15.41 7.90 9.66
CA ARG A 140 -14.18 8.66 9.43
C ARG A 140 -12.98 7.73 9.23
N VAL A 141 -12.10 8.08 8.28
CA VAL A 141 -10.79 7.43 8.08
C VAL A 141 -9.71 8.48 8.21
N TYR A 142 -8.71 8.23 9.03
CA TYR A 142 -7.49 9.03 9.14
C TYR A 142 -6.37 8.29 8.41
N ALA A 143 -5.91 8.83 7.29
CA ALA A 143 -4.90 8.22 6.45
C ALA A 143 -3.58 8.96 6.51
N PHE A 144 -2.46 8.21 6.53
CA PHE A 144 -1.11 8.76 6.68
C PHE A 144 -0.19 8.16 5.62
N GLU A 145 0.42 9.02 4.79
CA GLU A 145 1.39 8.63 3.76
C GLU A 145 2.45 9.73 3.60
N PRO A 146 3.74 9.44 3.83
CA PRO A 146 4.78 10.46 3.79
C PRO A 146 5.36 10.73 2.38
N LEU A 147 5.22 9.80 1.41
CA LEU A 147 5.78 9.96 0.07
C LEU A 147 4.86 10.79 -0.82
N ASP A 148 5.32 11.94 -1.31
CA ASP A 148 4.54 12.86 -2.14
C ASP A 148 3.86 12.16 -3.32
N ARG A 149 4.58 11.27 -4.04
CA ARG A 149 4.04 10.57 -5.21
C ARG A 149 2.83 9.70 -4.86
N ASN A 150 2.90 8.95 -3.76
CA ASN A 150 1.80 8.13 -3.27
C ASN A 150 0.66 9.00 -2.75
N ALA A 151 1.02 10.04 -1.99
CA ALA A 151 0.10 11.02 -1.43
C ALA A 151 -0.73 11.73 -2.50
N ASP A 152 -0.11 12.10 -3.63
CA ASP A 152 -0.81 12.73 -4.76
C ASP A 152 -1.85 11.79 -5.38
N LEU A 153 -1.56 10.49 -5.51
CA LEU A 153 -2.51 9.50 -6.02
C LEU A 153 -3.64 9.25 -5.03
N LEU A 154 -3.33 9.20 -3.74
CA LEU A 154 -4.33 9.08 -2.68
C LEU A 154 -5.29 10.28 -2.65
N GLU A 155 -4.78 11.51 -2.70
CA GLU A 155 -5.62 12.72 -2.76
C GLU A 155 -6.53 12.73 -3.99
N ARG A 156 -5.99 12.35 -5.16
CA ARG A 156 -6.80 12.20 -6.37
C ARG A 156 -7.90 11.15 -6.21
N SER A 157 -7.60 10.04 -5.54
CA SER A 157 -8.57 8.98 -5.26
C SER A 157 -9.65 9.45 -4.29
N ILE A 158 -9.30 10.21 -3.25
CA ILE A 158 -10.25 10.82 -2.31
C ILE A 158 -11.22 11.73 -3.07
N ALA A 159 -10.69 12.62 -3.90
CA ALA A 159 -11.50 13.59 -4.67
C ALA A 159 -12.41 12.88 -5.71
N GLU A 160 -11.89 11.88 -6.44
CA GLU A 160 -12.67 11.11 -7.43
C GLU A 160 -13.89 10.42 -6.82
N ASN A 161 -13.75 9.91 -5.59
CA ASN A 161 -14.82 9.23 -4.87
C ASN A 161 -15.69 10.19 -4.03
N ARG A 162 -15.36 11.48 -3.98
CA ARG A 162 -16.02 12.47 -3.11
C ARG A 162 -15.98 12.07 -1.64
N PHE A 163 -14.80 11.59 -1.20
CA PHE A 163 -14.58 11.11 0.16
C PHE A 163 -13.94 12.16 1.09
N GLU A 164 -13.82 13.42 0.67
CA GLU A 164 -13.21 14.51 1.45
C GLU A 164 -13.88 14.74 2.80
N SER A 165 -15.20 14.48 2.89
CA SER A 165 -15.94 14.60 4.15
C SER A 165 -15.72 13.44 5.12
N ARG A 166 -15.15 12.31 4.66
CA ARG A 166 -14.94 11.10 5.46
C ARG A 166 -13.49 10.68 5.60
N VAL A 167 -12.58 11.22 4.80
CA VAL A 167 -11.13 10.94 4.89
C VAL A 167 -10.39 12.19 5.33
N SER A 168 -9.69 12.09 6.46
CA SER A 168 -8.71 13.08 6.91
C SER A 168 -7.32 12.58 6.54
N PHE A 169 -6.73 13.15 5.48
CA PHE A 169 -5.44 12.70 4.97
C PHE A 169 -4.30 13.59 5.49
N HIS A 170 -3.19 12.94 5.89
CA HIS A 170 -1.98 13.58 6.43
C HIS A 170 -0.76 13.12 5.64
N ARG A 171 -0.05 14.06 5.03
CA ARG A 171 1.25 13.80 4.37
C ARG A 171 2.36 13.66 5.40
N ALA A 172 2.31 12.60 6.17
CA ALA A 172 3.24 12.33 7.26
C ALA A 172 3.37 10.82 7.51
N ALA A 173 4.52 10.40 8.02
CA ALA A 173 4.69 9.08 8.61
C ALA A 173 4.07 9.05 10.02
N VAL A 174 3.68 7.86 10.47
CA VAL A 174 3.25 7.64 11.86
C VAL A 174 4.41 7.07 12.66
N GLY A 175 4.64 7.62 13.87
CA GLY A 175 5.71 7.17 14.74
C GLY A 175 5.43 7.43 16.21
N ALA A 176 6.44 7.30 17.05
CA ALA A 176 6.31 7.39 18.50
C ALA A 176 6.09 8.83 19.03
N ALA A 177 6.56 9.84 18.30
CA ALA A 177 6.45 11.25 18.65
C ALA A 177 6.43 12.11 17.39
N ALA A 178 5.92 13.33 17.50
CA ALA A 178 5.97 14.30 16.41
C ALA A 178 7.41 14.77 16.14
N GLY A 179 7.73 15.02 14.87
CA GLY A 179 9.06 15.47 14.44
C GLY A 179 9.30 15.20 12.97
N TYR A 180 10.56 14.89 12.65
CA TYR A 180 10.99 14.50 11.30
C TYR A 180 11.78 13.20 11.36
N ALA A 181 11.71 12.43 10.30
CA ALA A 181 12.51 11.22 10.12
C ALA A 181 13.01 11.07 8.69
N ARG A 182 14.05 10.28 8.53
CA ARG A 182 14.59 9.93 7.23
C ARG A 182 13.86 8.72 6.67
N LEU A 183 13.16 8.88 5.57
CA LEU A 183 12.54 7.81 4.80
C LEU A 183 13.51 7.34 3.73
N LEU A 184 13.75 6.05 3.66
CA LEU A 184 14.60 5.39 2.69
C LEU A 184 13.71 4.68 1.67
N PHE A 185 13.96 4.87 0.37
CA PHE A 185 13.23 4.17 -0.70
C PHE A 185 14.15 3.85 -1.89
N PRO A 186 13.94 2.70 -2.57
CA PRO A 186 14.79 2.27 -3.66
C PRO A 186 14.64 3.16 -4.90
N VAL A 187 15.75 3.45 -5.59
CA VAL A 187 15.78 4.28 -6.81
C VAL A 187 15.35 3.49 -8.04
N GLU A 188 15.81 2.24 -8.16
CA GLU A 188 15.74 1.47 -9.41
C GLU A 188 14.42 0.71 -9.62
N THR A 189 13.70 0.37 -8.56
CA THR A 189 12.57 -0.56 -8.67
C THR A 189 11.22 0.12 -8.83
N LEU A 190 11.09 1.44 -8.68
CA LEU A 190 9.81 2.16 -8.61
C LEU A 190 8.81 1.50 -7.63
N ASN A 191 9.28 0.56 -6.83
CA ASN A 191 8.50 -0.07 -5.77
C ASN A 191 8.45 0.86 -4.56
N THR A 192 7.46 1.73 -4.54
CA THR A 192 7.26 2.67 -3.43
C THR A 192 6.73 2.00 -2.16
N GLY A 193 6.20 0.77 -2.27
CA GLY A 193 5.76 -0.03 -1.14
C GLY A 193 6.89 -0.52 -0.23
N GLY A 194 8.13 -0.58 -0.70
CA GLY A 194 9.29 -0.94 0.13
C GLY A 194 9.99 0.26 0.81
N ALA A 195 9.33 1.40 0.92
CA ALA A 195 9.87 2.57 1.61
C ALA A 195 9.76 2.41 3.13
N TYR A 196 10.85 2.61 3.88
CA TYR A 196 10.84 2.46 5.33
C TYR A 196 11.60 3.58 6.04
N LEU A 197 11.25 3.83 7.30
CA LEU A 197 11.94 4.81 8.13
C LEU A 197 13.34 4.31 8.50
N LEU A 198 14.35 5.14 8.23
CA LEU A 198 15.72 4.84 8.57
C LEU A 198 15.94 5.11 10.06
N ARG A 199 16.38 4.11 10.80
CA ARG A 199 16.70 4.24 12.23
C ARG A 199 17.80 5.29 12.44
N ASP A 200 17.70 6.03 13.56
CA ASP A 200 18.71 7.01 13.94
C ASP A 200 20.11 6.38 14.04
N GLY A 201 21.08 7.09 13.44
CA GLY A 201 22.46 6.63 13.36
C GLY A 201 22.73 5.57 12.28
N ALA A 202 21.71 5.01 11.61
CA ALA A 202 21.93 4.06 10.53
C ALA A 202 22.37 4.77 9.23
N ALA A 203 23.27 4.12 8.51
CA ALA A 203 23.68 4.58 7.17
C ALA A 203 22.64 4.17 6.12
N PRO A 204 22.38 5.03 5.11
CA PRO A 204 21.55 4.66 3.98
C PRO A 204 22.14 3.48 3.20
N LEU A 205 21.28 2.64 2.66
CA LEU A 205 21.70 1.56 1.77
C LEU A 205 22.10 2.12 0.39
N ALA A 206 23.08 1.51 -0.25
CA ALA A 206 23.42 1.83 -1.64
C ALA A 206 22.20 1.61 -2.55
N GLY A 207 22.04 2.47 -3.58
CA GLY A 207 20.89 2.39 -4.50
C GLY A 207 19.55 2.87 -3.92
N HIS A 208 19.57 3.56 -2.77
CA HIS A 208 18.37 4.14 -2.17
C HIS A 208 18.50 5.66 -2.07
N LEU A 209 17.37 6.34 -2.20
CA LEU A 209 17.22 7.75 -1.88
C LEU A 209 16.76 7.91 -0.43
N VAL A 210 17.17 9.02 0.17
CA VAL A 210 16.74 9.43 1.52
C VAL A 210 15.98 10.73 1.40
N ARG A 211 14.80 10.77 2.01
CA ARG A 211 14.01 12.00 2.13
C ARG A 211 13.65 12.23 3.59
N GLU A 212 13.77 13.46 4.05
CA GLU A 212 13.23 13.87 5.33
C GLU A 212 11.71 14.05 5.20
N VAL A 213 10.95 13.43 6.08
CA VAL A 213 9.48 13.47 6.10
C VAL A 213 8.98 13.81 7.49
N PRO A 214 7.84 14.51 7.60
CA PRO A 214 7.21 14.74 8.90
C PRO A 214 6.72 13.43 9.51
N ILE A 215 6.83 13.35 10.84
CA ILE A 215 6.29 12.26 11.64
C ILE A 215 5.26 12.82 12.63
N VAL A 216 4.20 12.06 12.86
CA VAL A 216 3.17 12.35 13.86
C VAL A 216 2.96 11.17 14.79
N ALA A 217 2.55 11.43 16.03
CA ALA A 217 2.07 10.40 16.95
C ALA A 217 0.53 10.47 17.01
N LEU A 218 -0.13 9.33 16.82
CA LEU A 218 -1.59 9.26 16.75
C LEU A 218 -2.28 9.80 18.00
N ASP A 219 -1.72 9.54 19.18
CA ASP A 219 -2.27 10.02 20.45
C ASP A 219 -2.21 11.54 20.64
N HIS A 220 -1.45 12.26 19.79
CA HIS A 220 -1.33 13.72 19.82
C HIS A 220 -2.22 14.42 18.79
N LEU A 221 -2.92 13.66 17.95
CA LEU A 221 -3.82 14.20 16.95
C LEU A 221 -5.26 14.26 17.49
N ASP A 222 -6.05 15.17 16.92
CA ASP A 222 -7.50 15.26 17.17
C ASP A 222 -8.23 14.21 16.32
N ILE A 223 -8.13 12.95 16.75
CA ILE A 223 -8.80 11.81 16.11
C ILE A 223 -10.13 11.58 16.81
N GLN A 224 -11.20 11.51 16.04
CA GLN A 224 -12.53 11.14 16.53
C GLN A 224 -12.48 9.75 17.17
N ARG A 225 -13.15 9.56 18.29
CA ARG A 225 -13.11 8.32 19.06
C ARG A 225 -14.51 7.78 19.32
N PRO A 226 -14.69 6.48 19.52
CA PRO A 226 -13.62 5.47 19.59
C PRO A 226 -13.10 5.05 18.20
N VAL A 227 -11.80 4.79 18.09
CA VAL A 227 -11.20 4.14 16.91
C VAL A 227 -11.55 2.65 16.95
N ARG A 228 -12.12 2.13 15.87
CA ARG A 228 -12.56 0.73 15.75
C ARG A 228 -11.60 -0.16 15.02
N PHE A 229 -10.83 0.41 14.09
CA PHE A 229 -9.95 -0.35 13.22
C PHE A 229 -8.68 0.44 12.87
N ILE A 230 -7.53 -0.23 12.82
CA ILE A 230 -6.26 0.32 12.33
C ILE A 230 -5.69 -0.65 11.31
N LYS A 231 -5.47 -0.19 10.06
CA LYS A 231 -4.49 -0.81 9.15
C LYS A 231 -3.13 -0.20 9.48
N MET A 232 -2.14 -1.04 9.71
CA MET A 232 -0.79 -0.62 10.05
C MET A 232 0.19 -1.37 9.16
N ASP A 233 0.74 -0.67 8.18
CA ASP A 233 1.67 -1.18 7.17
C ASP A 233 2.74 -0.11 6.93
N VAL A 234 3.74 -0.11 7.78
CA VAL A 234 4.76 0.95 7.87
C VAL A 234 6.18 0.41 7.74
N GLU A 235 6.30 -0.75 7.10
CA GLU A 235 7.56 -1.35 6.66
C GLU A 235 8.61 -1.45 7.78
N GLY A 236 8.17 -2.01 8.92
CA GLY A 236 9.03 -2.27 10.08
C GLY A 236 9.02 -1.18 11.15
N ALA A 237 8.26 -0.08 10.97
CA ALA A 237 8.09 0.97 11.97
C ALA A 237 6.89 0.72 12.91
N GLU A 238 6.26 -0.48 12.86
CA GLU A 238 5.11 -0.84 13.69
C GLU A 238 5.34 -0.61 15.20
N PRO A 239 6.53 -0.93 15.77
CA PRO A 239 6.78 -0.62 17.20
C PRO A 239 6.72 0.86 17.53
N GLN A 240 7.09 1.74 16.59
CA GLN A 240 6.98 3.19 16.76
C GLN A 240 5.54 3.66 16.69
N VAL A 241 4.74 3.12 15.76
CA VAL A 241 3.30 3.39 15.65
C VAL A 241 2.59 2.98 16.95
N VAL A 242 2.85 1.76 17.44
CA VAL A 242 2.27 1.25 18.69
C VAL A 242 2.59 2.17 19.87
N ARG A 243 3.83 2.70 19.95
CA ARG A 243 4.19 3.66 21.01
C ARG A 243 3.45 4.99 20.88
N GLY A 244 3.27 5.49 19.66
CA GLY A 244 2.56 6.76 19.41
C GLY A 244 1.04 6.66 19.42
N ALA A 245 0.50 5.46 19.60
CA ALA A 245 -0.93 5.16 19.68
C ALA A 245 -1.33 4.47 20.99
N GLU A 246 -0.48 4.48 22.02
CA GLU A 246 -0.68 3.65 23.20
C GLU A 246 -1.98 3.98 23.94
N ARG A 247 -2.39 5.26 23.98
CA ARG A 247 -3.66 5.68 24.57
C ARG A 247 -4.86 5.13 23.77
N ILE A 248 -4.84 5.26 22.45
CA ILE A 248 -5.87 4.71 21.54
C ILE A 248 -5.96 3.20 21.74
N LEU A 249 -4.83 2.50 21.75
CA LEU A 249 -4.79 1.04 21.89
C LEU A 249 -5.36 0.57 23.23
N ARG A 250 -5.09 1.30 24.33
CA ARG A 250 -5.60 0.93 25.66
C ARG A 250 -7.07 1.25 25.88
N GLU A 251 -7.50 2.42 25.41
CA GLU A 251 -8.83 2.94 25.70
C GLU A 251 -9.87 2.50 24.67
N ASP A 252 -9.58 2.61 23.37
CA ASP A 252 -10.53 2.27 22.29
C ASP A 252 -10.48 0.80 21.90
N ARG A 253 -9.31 0.15 22.09
CA ARG A 253 -9.11 -1.28 21.82
C ARG A 253 -9.50 -1.69 20.39
N PRO A 254 -8.98 -0.98 19.36
CA PRO A 254 -9.30 -1.28 17.97
C PRO A 254 -8.81 -2.67 17.56
N THR A 255 -9.48 -3.28 16.59
CA THR A 255 -8.89 -4.36 15.81
C THR A 255 -7.80 -3.80 14.91
N ILE A 256 -6.62 -4.43 14.85
CA ILE A 256 -5.51 -3.97 14.03
C ILE A 256 -5.20 -5.02 12.98
N LEU A 257 -5.15 -4.61 11.72
CA LEU A 257 -4.62 -5.39 10.60
C LEU A 257 -3.21 -4.87 10.28
N SER A 258 -2.21 -5.74 10.37
CA SER A 258 -0.81 -5.38 10.18
C SER A 258 -0.04 -6.50 9.48
N GLU A 259 1.15 -6.18 9.02
CA GLU A 259 2.10 -7.17 8.56
C GLU A 259 3.20 -7.40 9.61
N LEU A 260 3.64 -8.64 9.76
CA LEU A 260 4.78 -9.01 10.56
C LEU A 260 5.88 -9.52 9.64
N HIS A 261 6.86 -8.68 9.38
CA HIS A 261 8.06 -9.03 8.62
C HIS A 261 9.27 -8.96 9.55
N PRO A 262 9.73 -10.09 10.17
CA PRO A 262 10.74 -10.08 11.22
C PRO A 262 12.03 -9.35 10.85
N VAL A 263 12.54 -9.58 9.64
CA VAL A 263 13.80 -8.96 9.17
C VAL A 263 13.63 -7.44 8.99
N GLN A 264 12.52 -7.00 8.39
CA GLN A 264 12.25 -5.58 8.15
C GLN A 264 11.99 -4.85 9.47
N LEU A 265 11.23 -5.47 10.38
CA LEU A 265 10.97 -4.98 11.71
C LEU A 265 12.28 -4.69 12.47
N GLU A 266 13.19 -5.65 12.51
CA GLU A 266 14.48 -5.49 13.20
C GLU A 266 15.37 -4.44 12.52
N ARG A 267 15.38 -4.40 11.19
CA ARG A 267 16.13 -3.41 10.40
C ARG A 267 15.65 -1.99 10.68
N ALA A 268 14.34 -1.73 10.60
CA ALA A 268 13.78 -0.40 10.71
C ALA A 268 13.69 0.08 12.16
N SER A 269 13.27 -0.79 13.09
CA SER A 269 13.00 -0.41 14.48
C SER A 269 14.08 -0.85 15.49
N GLY A 270 14.90 -1.84 15.16
CA GLY A 270 15.80 -2.51 16.12
C GLY A 270 15.06 -3.44 17.09
N VAL A 271 13.77 -3.71 16.87
CA VAL A 271 12.92 -4.56 17.71
C VAL A 271 12.73 -5.90 17.03
N THR A 272 12.99 -7.00 17.72
CA THR A 272 12.71 -8.34 17.20
C THR A 272 11.21 -8.63 17.21
N ALA A 273 10.75 -9.51 16.30
CA ALA A 273 9.36 -9.95 16.27
C ALA A 273 8.86 -10.47 17.62
N ARG A 274 9.71 -11.20 18.36
CA ARG A 274 9.40 -11.70 19.72
C ARG A 274 9.13 -10.55 20.68
N GLN A 275 9.97 -9.53 20.70
CA GLN A 275 9.79 -8.35 21.57
C GLN A 275 8.53 -7.58 21.18
N PHE A 276 8.26 -7.42 19.89
CA PHE A 276 7.06 -6.76 19.40
C PHE A 276 5.79 -7.49 19.83
N LEU A 277 5.70 -8.80 19.60
CA LEU A 277 4.58 -9.63 20.04
C LEU A 277 4.40 -9.61 21.56
N ALA A 278 5.50 -9.59 22.34
CA ALA A 278 5.43 -9.47 23.79
C ALA A 278 4.81 -8.11 24.20
N ARG A 279 5.24 -7.01 23.57
CA ARG A 279 4.70 -5.68 23.82
C ARG A 279 3.20 -5.60 23.51
N LEU A 280 2.74 -6.22 22.41
CA LEU A 280 1.33 -6.28 22.06
C LEU A 280 0.50 -7.05 23.10
N ARG A 281 1.03 -8.15 23.64
CA ARG A 281 0.39 -8.90 24.74
C ARG A 281 0.28 -8.04 26.02
N GLU A 282 1.29 -7.27 26.37
CA GLU A 282 1.25 -6.33 27.52
C GLU A 282 0.18 -5.26 27.35
N LEU A 283 -0.11 -4.84 26.11
CA LEU A 283 -1.19 -3.93 25.77
C LEU A 283 -2.57 -4.64 25.74
N GLY A 284 -2.61 -5.93 26.00
CA GLY A 284 -3.85 -6.72 26.02
C GLY A 284 -4.34 -7.17 24.66
N TYR A 285 -3.40 -7.38 23.70
CA TYR A 285 -3.73 -7.90 22.37
C TYR A 285 -3.25 -9.33 22.16
N ARG A 286 -4.04 -10.08 21.41
CA ARG A 286 -3.68 -11.39 20.88
C ARG A 286 -3.38 -11.27 19.38
N ALA A 287 -2.23 -11.80 18.95
CA ALA A 287 -1.87 -11.88 17.55
C ALA A 287 -2.36 -13.18 16.92
N GLN A 288 -2.99 -13.07 15.76
CA GLN A 288 -3.47 -14.21 14.99
C GLN A 288 -3.39 -13.91 13.49
N ARG A 289 -3.44 -14.96 12.65
CA ARG A 289 -3.61 -14.81 11.20
C ARG A 289 -5.05 -14.42 10.87
N ILE A 290 -5.31 -14.04 9.61
CA ILE A 290 -6.67 -13.68 9.14
C ILE A 290 -7.66 -14.84 9.32
N ASP A 291 -7.21 -16.09 9.21
CA ASP A 291 -7.99 -17.31 9.47
C ASP A 291 -8.17 -17.64 10.95
N SER A 292 -7.75 -16.73 11.83
CA SER A 292 -7.79 -16.86 13.30
C SER A 292 -6.78 -17.85 13.88
N THR A 293 -5.85 -18.40 13.09
CA THR A 293 -4.76 -19.22 13.60
C THR A 293 -3.81 -18.38 14.47
N PRO A 294 -3.54 -18.75 15.74
CA PRO A 294 -2.65 -18.00 16.61
C PRO A 294 -1.24 -17.86 16.06
N ILE A 295 -0.63 -16.69 16.26
CA ILE A 295 0.79 -16.44 16.00
C ILE A 295 1.54 -16.53 17.33
N GLU A 296 2.13 -17.68 17.63
CA GLU A 296 2.82 -17.91 18.91
C GLU A 296 4.28 -17.46 18.88
N ALA A 297 4.95 -17.67 17.76
CA ALA A 297 6.32 -17.23 17.52
C ALA A 297 6.54 -16.98 16.03
N ALA A 298 7.05 -15.82 15.68
CA ALA A 298 7.57 -15.55 14.35
C ALA A 298 9.03 -16.01 14.31
N GLY A 299 9.25 -17.27 14.05
CA GLY A 299 10.57 -17.83 13.77
C GLY A 299 10.68 -18.11 12.28
N GLY A 300 11.31 -17.19 11.53
CA GLY A 300 11.51 -17.32 10.09
C GLY A 300 11.42 -15.96 9.38
N GLU A 301 11.98 -15.91 8.17
CA GLU A 301 12.01 -14.72 7.32
C GLU A 301 10.69 -14.48 6.57
N THR A 302 9.58 -15.04 7.02
CA THR A 302 8.32 -15.04 6.29
C THR A 302 7.49 -13.84 6.68
N LEU A 303 6.98 -13.12 5.69
CA LEU A 303 5.96 -12.09 5.86
C LEU A 303 4.64 -12.75 6.29
N ILE A 304 4.01 -12.22 7.32
CA ILE A 304 2.75 -12.75 7.88
C ILE A 304 1.73 -11.63 7.95
N SER A 305 0.60 -11.75 7.26
CA SER A 305 -0.56 -10.92 7.51
C SER A 305 -1.13 -11.23 8.89
N MET A 306 -1.12 -10.24 9.77
CA MET A 306 -1.41 -10.37 11.19
C MET A 306 -2.62 -9.54 11.57
N VAL A 307 -3.54 -10.16 12.32
CA VAL A 307 -4.66 -9.49 12.98
C VAL A 307 -4.40 -9.47 14.48
N LEU A 308 -4.45 -8.28 15.06
CA LEU A 308 -4.40 -8.08 16.51
C LEU A 308 -5.80 -7.82 17.02
N VAL A 309 -6.27 -8.69 17.88
CA VAL A 309 -7.57 -8.56 18.52
C VAL A 309 -7.40 -8.29 20.01
N PRO A 310 -8.20 -7.40 20.59
CA PRO A 310 -8.22 -7.19 22.04
C PRO A 310 -8.64 -8.47 22.77
N ASN A 311 -7.99 -8.76 23.92
CA ASN A 311 -8.34 -9.89 24.79
C ASN A 311 -9.70 -9.68 25.46
#